data_deabe088712ae1fc81068c076c887c46
#
_entry.id   deabe088712ae1fc81068c076c887c46
#
_cell.length_a   1.000
_cell.length_b   1.000
_cell.length_c   1.000
_cell.angle_alpha   90.00
_cell.angle_beta   90.00
_cell.angle_gamma   90.00
#
_symmetry.space_group_name_H-M   'P 1'
#
loop_
_entity.id
_entity.type
_entity.pdbx_description
1 polymer ?
#
loop_
_entity_poly.entity_id
_entity_poly.type
_entity_poly.pdbx_seq_one_letter_code
_entity_poly.pdbx_strand_id
1 'polypeptide(L)'
;MDKIIRINPLLEALRSRPERVNKVFVQEEKGHARIGEVIGEAKAKHVPVVFVPARRLDQIAPGHQGIMAEVSPKGYASLEEILGRSPKPFVVILDEVEDPQNLGAVVRSAEGAGADGLIIPERRSAGLTETVDQVSSGALEHLLVARVPNLVRAMEELKDKGLWLVGAEGSGDEPWYAFDYMGPVGIVLGSEGKGLRPLVRKTCDKVLSIPLAGKVTSLNVAAAAAVFLFEVVRQRRGFEG
;
A
#
# COMPACT_ATOMS: atom_id res chain seq x y z
N MET A 1 4.76 14.82 9.20
CA MET A 1 5.59 13.71 8.65
C MET A 1 6.73 13.50 9.61
N ASP A 2 6.71 12.39 10.30
CA ASP A 2 7.82 12.05 11.18
C ASP A 2 9.07 11.84 10.34
N LYS A 3 10.00 12.77 10.49
CA LYS A 3 11.28 12.74 9.77
C LYS A 3 12.41 12.49 10.75
N ILE A 4 13.28 11.58 10.41
CA ILE A 4 14.56 11.43 11.11
C ILE A 4 15.62 12.11 10.27
N ILE A 5 16.25 13.17 10.81
CA ILE A 5 17.24 13.99 10.10
C ILE A 5 18.67 13.84 10.64
N ARG A 6 18.86 12.95 11.61
CA ARG A 6 20.17 12.71 12.24
C ARG A 6 20.59 11.26 12.09
N ILE A 7 21.90 11.04 11.91
CA ILE A 7 22.48 9.72 11.62
C ILE A 7 22.20 8.71 12.74
N ASN A 8 22.45 9.04 14.01
CA ASN A 8 22.27 8.09 15.11
C ASN A 8 20.82 7.63 15.30
N PRO A 9 19.81 8.53 15.37
CA PRO A 9 18.42 8.11 15.43
C PRO A 9 17.98 7.28 14.22
N LEU A 10 18.53 7.56 13.03
CA LEU A 10 18.18 6.78 11.83
C LEU A 10 18.80 5.38 11.87
N LEU A 11 20.06 5.24 12.29
CA LEU A 11 20.69 3.93 12.49
C LEU A 11 19.91 3.10 13.52
N GLU A 12 19.49 3.73 14.61
CA GLU A 12 18.68 3.06 15.63
C GLU A 12 17.34 2.61 15.06
N ALA A 13 16.63 3.47 14.32
CA ALA A 13 15.37 3.13 13.68
C ALA A 13 15.53 1.98 12.67
N LEU A 14 16.59 2.00 11.84
CA LEU A 14 16.86 0.93 10.87
C LEU A 14 17.19 -0.41 11.55
N ARG A 15 17.77 -0.40 12.74
CA ARG A 15 18.14 -1.60 13.50
C ARG A 15 16.97 -2.16 14.31
N SER A 16 16.21 -1.29 14.97
CA SER A 16 15.14 -1.67 15.90
C SER A 16 13.76 -1.83 15.24
N ARG A 17 13.43 -0.98 14.27
CA ARG A 17 12.10 -0.92 13.63
C ARG A 17 12.19 -0.54 12.14
N PRO A 18 12.93 -1.30 11.33
CA PRO A 18 13.14 -1.00 9.91
C PRO A 18 11.84 -0.91 9.11
N GLU A 19 10.81 -1.64 9.53
CA GLU A 19 9.47 -1.65 8.91
C GLU A 19 8.77 -0.28 8.96
N ARG A 20 9.16 0.58 9.89
CA ARG A 20 8.63 1.95 9.98
C ARG A 20 9.38 2.94 9.08
N VAL A 21 10.54 2.59 8.57
CA VAL A 21 11.34 3.48 7.70
C VAL A 21 10.90 3.29 6.25
N ASN A 22 10.12 4.23 5.73
CA ASN A 22 9.59 4.16 4.38
C ASN A 22 10.66 4.35 3.32
N LYS A 23 11.56 5.33 3.53
CA LYS A 23 12.57 5.73 2.57
C LYS A 23 13.70 6.53 3.26
N VAL A 24 14.92 6.33 2.83
CA VAL A 24 16.08 7.13 3.25
C VAL A 24 16.52 8.00 2.08
N PHE A 25 16.63 9.29 2.30
CA PHE A 25 17.22 10.25 1.38
C PHE A 25 18.66 10.53 1.82
N VAL A 26 19.57 10.49 0.87
CA VAL A 26 21.00 10.72 1.08
C VAL A 26 21.46 11.83 0.15
N GLN A 27 22.23 12.78 0.68
CA GLN A 27 22.84 13.83 -0.10
C GLN A 27 23.86 13.26 -1.08
N GLU A 28 23.73 13.62 -2.37
CA GLU A 28 24.75 13.36 -3.39
C GLU A 28 26.09 13.97 -2.98
N GLU A 29 27.20 13.34 -3.38
CA GLU A 29 28.58 13.82 -3.22
C GLU A 29 29.08 14.00 -1.77
N LYS A 30 28.29 13.67 -0.74
CA LYS A 30 28.71 13.72 0.65
C LYS A 30 29.26 12.38 1.10
N GLY A 31 30.54 12.12 0.79
CA GLY A 31 31.29 10.95 1.27
C GLY A 31 31.63 11.07 2.77
N HIS A 32 30.77 10.58 3.65
CA HIS A 32 31.06 10.46 5.07
C HIS A 32 30.93 8.99 5.49
N ALA A 33 31.91 8.44 6.20
CA ALA A 33 31.93 7.02 6.62
C ALA A 33 30.61 6.60 7.29
N ARG A 34 30.02 7.46 8.11
CA ARG A 34 28.74 7.20 8.80
C ARG A 34 27.51 7.23 7.89
N ILE A 35 27.56 7.97 6.78
CA ILE A 35 26.50 7.91 5.74
C ILE A 35 26.58 6.56 5.04
N GLY A 36 27.79 6.04 4.79
CA GLY A 36 27.99 4.69 4.26
C GLY A 36 27.37 3.61 5.14
N GLU A 37 27.49 3.75 6.48
CA GLU A 37 26.84 2.85 7.45
C GLU A 37 25.31 2.88 7.34
N VAL A 38 24.70 4.07 7.25
CA VAL A 38 23.26 4.23 7.03
C VAL A 38 22.79 3.55 5.74
N ILE A 39 23.55 3.76 4.65
CA ILE A 39 23.23 3.13 3.35
C ILE A 39 23.33 1.61 3.45
N GLY A 40 24.35 1.09 4.13
CA GLY A 40 24.54 -0.35 4.36
C GLY A 40 23.40 -0.97 5.14
N GLU A 41 23.02 -0.37 6.27
CA GLU A 41 21.90 -0.82 7.10
C GLU A 41 20.56 -0.75 6.33
N ALA A 42 20.29 0.36 5.64
CA ALA A 42 19.07 0.50 4.85
C ALA A 42 18.95 -0.59 3.77
N LYS A 43 20.05 -0.87 3.05
CA LYS A 43 20.10 -1.94 2.04
C LYS A 43 19.89 -3.33 2.65
N ALA A 44 20.55 -3.62 3.80
CA ALA A 44 20.41 -4.91 4.50
C ALA A 44 18.97 -5.15 4.98
N LYS A 45 18.24 -4.08 5.28
CA LYS A 45 16.82 -4.11 5.70
C LYS A 45 15.84 -3.85 4.56
N HIS A 46 16.30 -3.85 3.31
CA HIS A 46 15.49 -3.59 2.10
C HIS A 46 14.77 -2.23 2.09
N VAL A 47 15.23 -1.27 2.89
CA VAL A 47 14.68 0.10 2.90
C VAL A 47 15.20 0.86 1.68
N PRO A 48 14.32 1.46 0.86
CA PRO A 48 14.71 2.23 -0.32
C PRO A 48 15.63 3.40 0.04
N VAL A 49 16.74 3.55 -0.70
CA VAL A 49 17.67 4.69 -0.59
C VAL A 49 17.60 5.53 -1.85
N VAL A 50 17.38 6.83 -1.71
CA VAL A 50 17.30 7.80 -2.80
C VAL A 50 18.38 8.85 -2.62
N PHE A 51 19.22 9.04 -3.62
CA PHE A 51 20.21 10.11 -3.64
C PHE A 51 19.57 11.39 -4.17
N VAL A 52 19.82 12.51 -3.51
CA VAL A 52 19.24 13.81 -3.84
C VAL A 52 20.27 14.93 -3.69
N PRO A 53 20.18 16.00 -4.49
CA PRO A 53 21.02 17.18 -4.32
C PRO A 53 20.85 17.81 -2.94
N ALA A 54 21.94 18.39 -2.39
CA ALA A 54 21.94 19.05 -1.07
C ALA A 54 20.77 20.03 -0.92
N ARG A 55 20.57 20.89 -1.92
CA ARG A 55 19.49 21.90 -1.93
C ARG A 55 18.10 21.31 -1.68
N ARG A 56 17.85 20.10 -2.14
CA ARG A 56 16.57 19.43 -1.89
C ARG A 56 16.44 18.99 -0.43
N LEU A 57 17.49 18.46 0.16
CA LEU A 57 17.48 18.12 1.59
C LEU A 57 17.35 19.35 2.47
N ASP A 58 18.05 20.46 2.15
CA ASP A 58 17.91 21.74 2.87
C ASP A 58 16.47 22.24 2.92
N GLN A 59 15.73 22.07 1.81
CA GLN A 59 14.33 22.49 1.71
C GLN A 59 13.37 21.62 2.54
N ILE A 60 13.59 20.30 2.54
CA ILE A 60 12.64 19.34 3.15
C ILE A 60 13.00 18.97 4.59
N ALA A 61 14.25 19.15 4.99
CA ALA A 61 14.80 18.74 6.29
C ALA A 61 15.90 19.70 6.79
N PRO A 62 15.56 20.95 7.13
CA PRO A 62 16.57 21.89 7.66
C PRO A 62 17.32 21.33 8.85
N GLY A 63 18.65 21.48 8.87
CA GLY A 63 19.51 20.94 9.93
C GLY A 63 19.89 19.47 9.77
N HIS A 64 19.63 18.88 8.59
CA HIS A 64 20.05 17.51 8.27
C HIS A 64 21.58 17.35 8.29
N GLN A 65 22.04 16.12 8.53
CA GLN A 65 23.47 15.76 8.50
C GLN A 65 23.90 15.10 7.16
N GLY A 66 23.20 15.41 6.08
CA GLY A 66 23.37 14.78 4.77
C GLY A 66 22.44 13.57 4.55
N ILE A 67 21.53 13.33 5.50
CA ILE A 67 20.49 12.28 5.40
C ILE A 67 19.15 12.79 5.91
N MET A 68 18.09 12.16 5.43
CA MET A 68 16.74 12.25 5.99
C MET A 68 16.00 10.94 5.74
N ALA A 69 15.22 10.49 6.70
CA ALA A 69 14.30 9.36 6.48
C ALA A 69 12.86 9.78 6.71
N GLU A 70 11.98 9.27 5.88
CA GLU A 70 10.53 9.28 6.09
C GLU A 70 10.14 8.08 6.93
N VAL A 71 9.42 8.31 8.03
CA VAL A 71 9.03 7.27 8.98
C VAL A 71 7.51 7.18 9.05
N SER A 72 6.99 5.96 9.08
CA SER A 72 5.55 5.71 9.24
C SER A 72 5.08 6.05 10.65
N PRO A 73 3.90 6.67 10.78
CA PRO A 73 3.24 6.86 12.08
C PRO A 73 2.88 5.51 12.71
N LYS A 74 2.60 4.48 11.89
CA LYS A 74 2.24 3.13 12.30
C LYS A 74 3.16 2.08 11.68
N GLY A 75 3.42 0.98 12.39
CA GLY A 75 4.14 -0.19 11.87
C GLY A 75 3.33 -0.95 10.82
N TYR A 76 4.03 -1.66 9.93
CA TYR A 76 3.41 -2.60 9.00
C TYR A 76 3.17 -3.95 9.70
N ALA A 77 2.06 -4.58 9.34
CA ALA A 77 1.71 -5.92 9.78
C ALA A 77 2.28 -6.99 8.82
N SER A 78 2.30 -8.24 9.27
CA SER A 78 2.56 -9.40 8.40
C SER A 78 1.29 -9.85 7.67
N LEU A 79 1.43 -10.68 6.63
CA LEU A 79 0.29 -11.30 5.95
C LEU A 79 -0.49 -12.23 6.90
N GLU A 80 0.23 -12.97 7.74
CA GLU A 80 -0.36 -13.88 8.72
C GLU A 80 -1.23 -13.14 9.74
N GLU A 81 -0.79 -11.97 10.21
CA GLU A 81 -1.59 -11.13 11.11
C GLU A 81 -2.89 -10.67 10.45
N ILE A 82 -2.85 -10.28 9.18
CA ILE A 82 -4.05 -9.89 8.44
C ILE A 82 -4.99 -11.08 8.26
N LEU A 83 -4.48 -12.22 7.80
CA LEU A 83 -5.28 -13.42 7.54
C LEU A 83 -5.87 -14.05 8.81
N GLY A 84 -5.20 -13.87 9.93
CA GLY A 84 -5.67 -14.37 11.25
C GLY A 84 -6.86 -13.61 11.83
N ARG A 85 -7.28 -12.48 11.25
CA ARG A 85 -8.39 -11.67 11.78
C ARG A 85 -9.77 -12.27 11.55
N SER A 86 -9.94 -13.05 10.49
CA SER A 86 -11.24 -13.58 10.09
C SER A 86 -11.11 -14.98 9.51
N PRO A 87 -12.09 -15.88 9.73
CA PRO A 87 -12.17 -17.17 9.04
C PRO A 87 -12.51 -17.02 7.55
N LYS A 88 -12.99 -15.85 7.12
CA LYS A 88 -13.25 -15.47 5.74
C LYS A 88 -12.56 -14.15 5.41
N PRO A 89 -11.20 -14.14 5.29
CA PRO A 89 -10.45 -12.92 5.12
C PRO A 89 -10.94 -12.09 3.93
N PHE A 90 -11.02 -10.77 4.15
CA PHE A 90 -11.30 -9.76 3.14
C PHE A 90 -10.15 -8.78 3.11
N VAL A 91 -9.37 -8.79 2.03
CA VAL A 91 -8.17 -7.95 1.92
C VAL A 91 -8.22 -7.07 0.68
N VAL A 92 -7.53 -5.94 0.76
CA VAL A 92 -7.33 -5.02 -0.37
C VAL A 92 -5.87 -5.08 -0.79
N ILE A 93 -5.61 -5.19 -2.09
CA ILE A 93 -4.26 -5.30 -2.65
C ILE A 93 -4.08 -4.16 -3.65
N LEU A 94 -3.07 -3.32 -3.45
CA LEU A 94 -2.80 -2.19 -4.32
C LEU A 94 -1.56 -2.42 -5.15
N ASP A 95 -1.68 -2.25 -6.47
CA ASP A 95 -0.60 -2.38 -7.43
C ASP A 95 -0.13 -1.00 -7.93
N GLU A 96 1.01 -0.54 -7.43
CA GLU A 96 1.66 0.74 -7.80
C GLU A 96 0.79 2.00 -7.56
N VAL A 97 0.06 2.06 -6.45
CA VAL A 97 -0.63 3.28 -6.01
C VAL A 97 0.38 4.19 -5.29
N GLU A 98 0.90 5.18 -5.99
CA GLU A 98 2.01 6.04 -5.52
C GLU A 98 1.53 7.34 -4.86
N ASP A 99 0.29 7.77 -5.09
CA ASP A 99 -0.25 8.99 -4.50
C ASP A 99 -0.75 8.73 -3.07
N PRO A 100 -0.21 9.45 -2.05
CA PRO A 100 -0.65 9.33 -0.66
C PRO A 100 -2.12 9.70 -0.44
N GLN A 101 -2.70 10.60 -1.26
CA GLN A 101 -4.11 10.97 -1.18
C GLN A 101 -4.99 9.76 -1.55
N ASN A 102 -4.66 9.09 -2.66
CA ASN A 102 -5.36 7.90 -3.09
C ASN A 102 -5.20 6.76 -2.08
N LEU A 103 -3.99 6.51 -1.57
CA LEU A 103 -3.78 5.49 -0.55
C LEU A 103 -4.61 5.77 0.71
N GLY A 104 -4.61 7.02 1.22
CA GLY A 104 -5.39 7.40 2.39
C GLY A 104 -6.90 7.22 2.19
N ALA A 105 -7.42 7.57 1.01
CA ALA A 105 -8.82 7.39 0.67
C ALA A 105 -9.21 5.90 0.54
N VAL A 106 -8.33 5.06 -0.03
CA VAL A 106 -8.54 3.60 -0.07
C VAL A 106 -8.50 3.00 1.33
N VAL A 107 -7.55 3.39 2.19
CA VAL A 107 -7.49 2.95 3.60
C VAL A 107 -8.80 3.25 4.32
N ARG A 108 -9.35 4.46 4.15
CA ARG A 108 -10.62 4.85 4.75
C ARG A 108 -11.78 3.99 4.25
N SER A 109 -11.86 3.74 2.95
CA SER A 109 -12.91 2.91 2.35
C SER A 109 -12.78 1.44 2.77
N ALA A 110 -11.56 0.92 2.86
CA ALA A 110 -11.27 -0.46 3.26
C ALA A 110 -11.66 -0.71 4.73
N GLU A 111 -11.30 0.20 5.63
CA GLU A 111 -11.70 0.14 7.04
C GLU A 111 -13.23 0.21 7.16
N GLY A 112 -13.87 1.20 6.52
CA GLY A 112 -15.32 1.37 6.54
C GLY A 112 -16.10 0.19 5.94
N ALA A 113 -15.48 -0.56 5.02
CA ALA A 113 -16.02 -1.80 4.47
C ALA A 113 -15.73 -3.04 5.34
N GLY A 114 -14.96 -2.90 6.42
CA GLY A 114 -14.59 -4.00 7.30
C GLY A 114 -13.57 -4.95 6.69
N ALA A 115 -12.65 -4.45 5.85
CA ALA A 115 -11.54 -5.23 5.36
C ALA A 115 -10.60 -5.62 6.51
N ASP A 116 -10.05 -6.83 6.48
CA ASP A 116 -9.12 -7.33 7.49
C ASP A 116 -7.74 -6.69 7.37
N GLY A 117 -7.38 -6.24 6.16
CA GLY A 117 -6.14 -5.53 5.92
C GLY A 117 -5.95 -5.07 4.48
N LEU A 118 -4.87 -4.31 4.30
CA LEU A 118 -4.45 -3.75 3.02
C LEU A 118 -3.00 -4.16 2.74
N ILE A 119 -2.69 -4.52 1.50
CA ILE A 119 -1.37 -5.01 1.08
C ILE A 119 -0.83 -4.07 0.01
N ILE A 120 0.38 -3.56 0.21
CA ILE A 120 1.07 -2.67 -0.71
C ILE A 120 2.48 -3.21 -1.04
N PRO A 121 3.03 -2.94 -2.24
CA PRO A 121 4.42 -3.27 -2.54
C PRO A 121 5.38 -2.29 -1.85
N GLU A 122 6.63 -2.74 -1.59
CA GLU A 122 7.69 -1.87 -1.07
C GLU A 122 8.13 -0.78 -2.04
N ARG A 123 8.02 -1.05 -3.33
CA ARG A 123 8.44 -0.14 -4.41
C ARG A 123 7.25 0.34 -5.19
N ARG A 124 7.33 1.60 -5.69
CA ARG A 124 6.26 2.23 -6.49
C ARG A 124 4.92 2.23 -5.78
N SER A 125 4.94 2.51 -4.49
CA SER A 125 3.75 2.66 -3.65
C SER A 125 3.97 3.78 -2.66
N ALA A 126 2.92 4.50 -2.33
CA ALA A 126 2.93 5.39 -1.18
C ALA A 126 3.16 4.56 0.08
N GLY A 127 4.04 5.05 0.97
CA GLY A 127 4.17 4.51 2.31
C GLY A 127 3.12 5.11 3.26
N LEU A 128 3.01 4.55 4.46
CA LEU A 128 2.20 5.13 5.52
C LEU A 128 2.85 6.43 6.01
N THR A 129 2.39 7.55 5.48
CA THR A 129 2.87 8.90 5.79
C THR A 129 1.81 9.66 6.60
N GLU A 130 2.20 10.81 7.15
CA GLU A 130 1.25 11.72 7.81
C GLU A 130 0.08 12.12 6.87
N THR A 131 0.36 12.31 5.58
CA THR A 131 -0.69 12.59 4.59
C THR A 131 -1.70 11.44 4.50
N VAL A 132 -1.22 10.20 4.47
CA VAL A 132 -2.09 9.00 4.45
C VAL A 132 -2.93 8.95 5.73
N ASP A 133 -2.32 9.21 6.88
CA ASP A 133 -3.01 9.23 8.16
C ASP A 133 -4.11 10.29 8.21
N GLN A 134 -3.79 11.54 7.82
CA GLN A 134 -4.75 12.64 7.76
C GLN A 134 -5.92 12.34 6.80
N VAL A 135 -5.63 11.86 5.59
CA VAL A 135 -6.66 11.56 4.57
C VAL A 135 -7.52 10.37 4.98
N SER A 136 -6.93 9.38 5.62
CA SER A 136 -7.68 8.22 6.13
C SER A 136 -8.62 8.57 7.30
N SER A 137 -8.48 9.77 7.89
CA SER A 137 -9.34 10.26 8.99
C SER A 137 -9.41 9.28 10.17
N GLY A 138 -8.27 8.73 10.58
CA GLY A 138 -8.15 7.79 11.69
C GLY A 138 -8.36 6.31 11.32
N ALA A 139 -8.81 5.98 10.11
CA ALA A 139 -9.01 4.60 9.67
C ALA A 139 -7.70 3.79 9.70
N LEU A 140 -6.55 4.45 9.51
CA LEU A 140 -5.25 3.81 9.56
C LEU A 140 -4.96 3.15 10.93
N GLU A 141 -5.50 3.66 12.02
CA GLU A 141 -5.33 3.07 13.36
C GLU A 141 -5.99 1.70 13.49
N HIS A 142 -7.04 1.43 12.73
CA HIS A 142 -7.85 0.22 12.82
C HIS A 142 -7.56 -0.81 11.73
N LEU A 143 -7.11 -0.38 10.54
CA LEU A 143 -6.79 -1.24 9.42
C LEU A 143 -5.33 -1.72 9.48
N LEU A 144 -5.11 -3.04 9.43
CA LEU A 144 -3.76 -3.58 9.27
C LEU A 144 -3.25 -3.31 7.85
N VAL A 145 -1.98 -2.91 7.72
CA VAL A 145 -1.35 -2.70 6.42
C VAL A 145 -0.07 -3.54 6.35
N ALA A 146 0.00 -4.45 5.39
CA ALA A 146 1.22 -5.19 5.09
C ALA A 146 1.96 -4.54 3.92
N ARG A 147 3.30 -4.56 4.00
CA ARG A 147 4.18 -4.07 2.95
C ARG A 147 5.08 -5.19 2.48
N VAL A 148 4.97 -5.55 1.21
CA VAL A 148 5.60 -6.76 0.67
C VAL A 148 6.66 -6.45 -0.39
N PRO A 149 7.79 -7.17 -0.42
CA PRO A 149 8.85 -6.95 -1.40
C PRO A 149 8.44 -7.37 -2.82
N ASN A 150 7.56 -8.37 -2.94
CA ASN A 150 7.05 -8.89 -4.20
C ASN A 150 5.54 -9.13 -4.12
N LEU A 151 4.77 -8.27 -4.80
CA LEU A 151 3.32 -8.33 -4.76
C LEU A 151 2.75 -9.62 -5.35
N VAL A 152 3.31 -10.10 -6.47
CA VAL A 152 2.84 -11.33 -7.13
C VAL A 152 3.04 -12.53 -6.22
N ARG A 153 4.21 -12.66 -5.58
CA ARG A 153 4.46 -13.75 -4.64
C ARG A 153 3.50 -13.69 -3.44
N ALA A 154 3.23 -12.50 -2.91
CA ALA A 154 2.25 -12.33 -1.85
C ALA A 154 0.84 -12.73 -2.31
N MET A 155 0.44 -12.40 -3.54
CA MET A 155 -0.83 -12.82 -4.13
C MET A 155 -0.91 -14.34 -4.28
N GLU A 156 0.15 -14.99 -4.73
CA GLU A 156 0.22 -16.46 -4.81
C GLU A 156 0.05 -17.11 -3.42
N GLU A 157 0.73 -16.56 -2.40
CA GLU A 157 0.59 -17.03 -1.02
C GLU A 157 -0.85 -16.87 -0.50
N LEU A 158 -1.54 -15.78 -0.82
CA LEU A 158 -2.94 -15.57 -0.47
C LEU A 158 -3.86 -16.62 -1.14
N LYS A 159 -3.59 -16.94 -2.40
CA LYS A 159 -4.33 -18.00 -3.13
C LYS A 159 -4.11 -19.36 -2.51
N ASP A 160 -2.88 -19.71 -2.11
CA ASP A 160 -2.57 -20.95 -1.40
C ASP A 160 -3.29 -21.05 -0.04
N LYS A 161 -3.64 -19.90 0.55
CA LYS A 161 -4.48 -19.81 1.76
C LYS A 161 -5.99 -19.79 1.45
N GLY A 162 -6.38 -19.97 0.19
CA GLY A 162 -7.78 -20.10 -0.24
C GLY A 162 -8.50 -18.80 -0.55
N LEU A 163 -7.80 -17.68 -0.72
CA LEU A 163 -8.42 -16.43 -1.16
C LEU A 163 -8.62 -16.43 -2.68
N TRP A 164 -9.78 -15.98 -3.11
CA TRP A 164 -10.02 -15.60 -4.50
C TRP A 164 -9.55 -14.17 -4.75
N LEU A 165 -8.75 -13.96 -5.78
CA LEU A 165 -8.21 -12.65 -6.13
C LEU A 165 -8.98 -12.05 -7.31
N VAL A 166 -9.68 -10.94 -7.04
CA VAL A 166 -10.52 -10.22 -7.99
C VAL A 166 -9.84 -8.91 -8.38
N GLY A 167 -9.37 -8.82 -9.61
CA GLY A 167 -8.80 -7.60 -10.18
C GLY A 167 -9.89 -6.63 -10.64
N ALA A 168 -9.74 -5.36 -10.29
CA ALA A 168 -10.60 -4.27 -10.75
C ALA A 168 -9.95 -3.55 -11.92
N GLU A 169 -10.48 -3.71 -13.12
CA GLU A 169 -9.96 -3.08 -14.34
C GLU A 169 -11.08 -2.83 -15.36
N GLY A 170 -11.01 -1.68 -16.08
CA GLY A 170 -12.04 -1.31 -17.06
C GLY A 170 -12.20 -2.29 -18.22
N SER A 171 -11.18 -3.12 -18.49
CA SER A 171 -11.19 -4.19 -19.50
C SER A 171 -11.68 -5.54 -18.98
N GLY A 172 -12.24 -5.61 -17.78
CA GLY A 172 -12.79 -6.84 -17.22
C GLY A 172 -14.00 -7.34 -18.00
N ASP A 173 -14.10 -8.67 -18.16
CA ASP A 173 -15.13 -9.31 -19.02
C ASP A 173 -16.52 -9.31 -18.37
N GLU A 174 -16.58 -9.22 -17.04
CA GLU A 174 -17.82 -9.27 -16.26
C GLU A 174 -17.95 -8.03 -15.36
N PRO A 175 -19.17 -7.57 -15.01
CA PRO A 175 -19.33 -6.46 -14.09
C PRO A 175 -18.97 -6.86 -12.64
N TRP A 176 -18.55 -5.86 -11.83
CA TRP A 176 -18.07 -6.05 -10.46
C TRP A 176 -19.04 -6.81 -9.55
N TYR A 177 -20.34 -6.74 -9.79
CA TYR A 177 -21.39 -7.40 -9.00
C TYR A 177 -21.67 -8.85 -9.41
N ALA A 178 -21.08 -9.35 -10.51
CA ALA A 178 -21.31 -10.70 -11.01
C ALA A 178 -20.54 -11.79 -10.23
N PHE A 179 -19.59 -11.41 -9.38
CA PHE A 179 -18.78 -12.34 -8.58
C PHE A 179 -19.43 -12.60 -7.22
N ASP A 180 -19.30 -13.83 -6.70
CA ASP A 180 -19.72 -14.20 -5.34
C ASP A 180 -18.61 -13.85 -4.32
N TYR A 181 -18.84 -12.80 -3.53
CA TYR A 181 -17.92 -12.31 -2.50
C TYR A 181 -18.15 -12.93 -1.11
N MET A 182 -18.94 -13.98 -0.97
CA MET A 182 -19.25 -14.59 0.32
C MET A 182 -18.07 -15.35 0.94
N GLY A 183 -17.11 -15.81 0.14
CA GLY A 183 -15.90 -16.50 0.56
C GLY A 183 -14.73 -15.57 0.92
N PRO A 184 -13.54 -16.14 1.25
CA PRO A 184 -12.30 -15.39 1.39
C PRO A 184 -11.94 -14.68 0.08
N VAL A 185 -11.66 -13.37 0.11
CA VAL A 185 -11.46 -12.58 -1.10
C VAL A 185 -10.40 -11.47 -0.95
N GLY A 186 -9.63 -11.25 -2.00
CA GLY A 186 -8.75 -10.12 -2.15
C GLY A 186 -9.15 -9.27 -3.35
N ILE A 187 -9.43 -7.97 -3.14
CA ILE A 187 -9.70 -7.01 -4.21
C ILE A 187 -8.40 -6.36 -4.62
N VAL A 188 -8.02 -6.53 -5.89
CA VAL A 188 -6.76 -6.04 -6.46
C VAL A 188 -7.04 -4.82 -7.33
N LEU A 189 -6.42 -3.69 -6.98
CA LEU A 189 -6.60 -2.41 -7.66
C LEU A 189 -5.25 -1.92 -8.20
N GLY A 190 -5.24 -1.51 -9.45
CA GLY A 190 -4.06 -0.97 -10.12
C GLY A 190 -3.92 0.55 -9.99
N SER A 191 -2.81 1.07 -10.52
CA SER A 191 -2.56 2.51 -10.56
C SER A 191 -3.47 3.23 -11.56
N GLU A 192 -3.68 4.54 -11.32
CA GLU A 192 -4.44 5.38 -12.24
C GLU A 192 -3.81 5.43 -13.64
N GLY A 193 -4.63 5.25 -14.65
CA GLY A 193 -4.25 5.33 -16.06
C GLY A 193 -3.51 4.12 -16.62
N LYS A 194 -2.79 3.32 -15.80
CA LYS A 194 -2.08 2.12 -16.26
C LYS A 194 -2.81 0.81 -15.92
N GLY A 195 -3.73 0.85 -14.94
CA GLY A 195 -4.40 -0.35 -14.46
C GLY A 195 -3.47 -1.31 -13.72
N LEU A 196 -3.77 -2.59 -13.78
CA LEU A 196 -2.98 -3.67 -13.20
C LEU A 196 -1.77 -3.99 -14.09
N ARG A 197 -0.61 -4.20 -13.48
CA ARG A 197 0.55 -4.73 -14.22
C ARG A 197 0.22 -6.11 -14.81
N PRO A 198 0.77 -6.46 -16.00
CA PRO A 198 0.40 -7.70 -16.70
C PRO A 198 0.51 -8.97 -15.85
N LEU A 199 1.57 -9.08 -15.02
CA LEU A 199 1.76 -10.25 -14.17
C LEU A 199 0.80 -10.26 -12.98
N VAL A 200 0.50 -9.10 -12.38
CA VAL A 200 -0.50 -8.96 -11.32
C VAL A 200 -1.89 -9.33 -11.85
N ARG A 201 -2.27 -8.80 -13.02
CA ARG A 201 -3.51 -9.14 -13.72
C ARG A 201 -3.64 -10.65 -13.98
N LYS A 202 -2.57 -11.28 -14.46
CA LYS A 202 -2.53 -12.73 -14.73
C LYS A 202 -2.68 -13.58 -13.46
N THR A 203 -2.24 -13.06 -12.31
CA THR A 203 -2.33 -13.77 -11.01
C THR A 203 -3.74 -13.69 -10.42
N CYS A 204 -4.56 -12.71 -10.82
CA CYS A 204 -5.95 -12.63 -10.42
C CYS A 204 -6.75 -13.84 -10.97
N ASP A 205 -7.70 -14.33 -10.17
CA ASP A 205 -8.62 -15.42 -10.58
C ASP A 205 -9.73 -14.91 -11.49
N LYS A 206 -10.15 -13.66 -11.28
CA LYS A 206 -11.13 -12.92 -12.09
C LYS A 206 -10.65 -11.48 -12.27
N VAL A 207 -11.01 -10.87 -13.40
CA VAL A 207 -10.85 -9.44 -13.64
C VAL A 207 -12.21 -8.88 -14.01
N LEU A 208 -12.71 -7.97 -13.19
CA LEU A 208 -14.05 -7.42 -13.29
C LEU A 208 -14.00 -5.93 -13.55
N SER A 209 -15.06 -5.40 -14.19
CA SER A 209 -15.15 -4.00 -14.57
C SER A 209 -16.31 -3.28 -13.89
N ILE A 210 -16.16 -1.96 -13.75
CA ILE A 210 -17.27 -1.05 -13.45
C ILE A 210 -17.72 -0.47 -14.80
N PRO A 211 -18.93 -0.80 -15.29
CA PRO A 211 -19.44 -0.24 -16.53
C PRO A 211 -19.59 1.28 -16.42
N LEU A 212 -19.00 2.01 -17.33
CA LEU A 212 -19.07 3.46 -17.39
C LEU A 212 -19.98 3.89 -18.54
N ALA A 213 -21.02 4.64 -18.23
CA ALA A 213 -21.96 5.17 -19.24
C ALA A 213 -21.50 6.50 -19.87
N GLY A 214 -20.46 7.12 -19.32
CA GLY A 214 -19.94 8.41 -19.76
C GLY A 214 -18.82 8.29 -20.80
N LYS A 215 -18.13 9.42 -21.06
CA LYS A 215 -17.02 9.50 -22.01
C LYS A 215 -15.64 9.20 -21.37
N VAL A 216 -15.54 9.21 -20.06
CA VAL A 216 -14.30 8.87 -19.36
C VAL A 216 -14.06 7.36 -19.40
N THR A 217 -12.80 6.95 -19.48
CA THR A 217 -12.41 5.55 -19.65
C THR A 217 -12.07 4.84 -18.34
N SER A 218 -11.95 5.58 -17.25
CA SER A 218 -11.60 5.03 -15.93
C SER A 218 -12.12 5.91 -14.80
N LEU A 219 -12.24 5.33 -13.61
CA LEU A 219 -12.46 6.04 -12.34
C LEU A 219 -11.12 6.24 -11.63
N ASN A 220 -11.08 7.23 -10.75
CA ASN A 220 -10.03 7.33 -9.73
C ASN A 220 -9.97 6.02 -8.92
N VAL A 221 -8.77 5.56 -8.56
CA VAL A 221 -8.57 4.26 -7.89
C VAL A 221 -9.30 4.18 -6.55
N ALA A 222 -9.41 5.25 -5.77
CA ALA A 222 -10.14 5.25 -4.51
C ALA A 222 -11.67 5.15 -4.74
N ALA A 223 -12.19 5.78 -5.81
CA ALA A 223 -13.60 5.64 -6.20
C ALA A 223 -13.91 4.21 -6.66
N ALA A 224 -13.07 3.62 -7.51
CA ALA A 224 -13.20 2.23 -7.92
C ALA A 224 -13.12 1.27 -6.73
N ALA A 225 -12.17 1.51 -5.81
CA ALA A 225 -12.06 0.75 -4.56
C ALA A 225 -13.37 0.77 -3.78
N ALA A 226 -13.96 1.95 -3.53
CA ALA A 226 -15.20 2.05 -2.78
C ALA A 226 -16.34 1.23 -3.41
N VAL A 227 -16.49 1.24 -4.74
CA VAL A 227 -17.51 0.47 -5.46
C VAL A 227 -17.35 -1.03 -5.20
N PHE A 228 -16.14 -1.58 -5.38
CA PHE A 228 -15.86 -3.00 -5.14
C PHE A 228 -16.00 -3.39 -3.67
N LEU A 229 -15.44 -2.60 -2.76
CA LEU A 229 -15.43 -2.92 -1.34
C LEU A 229 -16.83 -2.93 -0.73
N PHE A 230 -17.68 -1.98 -1.11
CA PHE A 230 -19.06 -1.94 -0.61
C PHE A 230 -19.97 -2.96 -1.30
N GLU A 231 -19.60 -3.51 -2.45
CA GLU A 231 -20.28 -4.69 -3.00
C GLU A 231 -20.00 -5.95 -2.14
N VAL A 232 -18.75 -6.12 -1.66
CA VAL A 232 -18.45 -7.18 -0.67
C VAL A 232 -19.32 -7.02 0.58
N VAL A 233 -19.47 -5.79 1.07
CA VAL A 233 -20.33 -5.49 2.23
C VAL A 233 -21.79 -5.84 1.93
N ARG A 234 -22.31 -5.40 0.77
CA ARG A 234 -23.67 -5.66 0.36
C ARG A 234 -23.99 -7.16 0.36
N GLN A 235 -23.12 -7.96 -0.23
CA GLN A 235 -23.35 -9.41 -0.29
C GLN A 235 -23.22 -10.06 1.08
N ARG A 236 -22.17 -9.74 1.86
CA ARG A 236 -21.89 -10.39 3.15
C ARG A 236 -22.90 -10.02 4.25
N ARG A 237 -23.45 -8.81 4.25
CA ARG A 237 -24.44 -8.38 5.26
C ARG A 237 -25.86 -8.84 4.94
N GLY A 238 -26.12 -9.28 3.70
CA GLY A 238 -27.48 -9.48 3.22
C GLY A 238 -28.28 -8.19 3.44
N PHE A 239 -28.71 -7.47 2.42
CA PHE A 239 -29.76 -6.50 2.65
C PHE A 239 -31.03 -7.31 2.95
N GLU A 240 -31.33 -7.50 4.23
CA GLU A 240 -32.71 -7.72 4.65
C GLU A 240 -33.45 -6.44 4.28
N GLY A 241 -34.13 -6.46 3.12
CA GLY A 241 -35.00 -5.41 2.64
C GLY A 241 -36.33 -5.44 3.39
#